data_cdfa81cdb431e1396e1689a54a561531
#
_entry.id   cdfa81cdb431e1396e1689a54a561531
#
_cell.length_a   1.000
_cell.length_b   1.000
_cell.length_c   1.000
_cell.angle_alpha   90.00
_cell.angle_beta   90.00
_cell.angle_gamma   90.00
#
_symmetry.space_group_name_H-M   'P 1'
#
loop_
_entity.id
_entity.type
_entity.pdbx_description
1 polymer ?
#
loop_
_entity_poly.entity_id
_entity_poly.type
_entity_poly.pdbx_seq_one_letter_code
_entity_poly.pdbx_strand_id
1 'polypeptide(L)'
;MKNIIEIKNLDKSFQDVHAVDDLSLVVKEGELFAFLGVNGAGKSTTISIMCGTLSKDGGTVIIDGMNVDNDMKSITKEIGVVYQTSALDAKLSVKDNLTSRASLYGITGKAAKERIAALSEMLDFKDLLPRTFEKLSGGQKRRVDVARALIHNPKILILDEPTTGLDPEARKLLWNVVTNLRKSRNMTVFLTTHYMEEAADADYVVILDKGKIAAEGTPLSLKNEYTGDFVTIYNAEEEKVKALGLPYEKIRDAFKVSVKDTAEARDLIIKNPALFTDFEITKGKMDDVFLSVTGKKPEGGAL
;
A
#
# COMPACT_ATOMS: atom_id res chain seq x y z
N MET A 1 1.80 -0.18 21.70
CA MET A 1 1.28 0.78 20.69
C MET A 1 -0.23 0.76 20.74
N LYS A 2 -0.89 1.91 20.56
CA LYS A 2 -2.37 2.03 20.54
C LYS A 2 -2.91 1.46 19.23
N ASN A 3 -4.02 0.72 19.29
CA ASN A 3 -4.78 0.40 18.09
C ASN A 3 -5.52 1.66 17.63
N ILE A 4 -5.29 2.07 16.38
CA ILE A 4 -5.91 3.28 15.83
C ILE A 4 -7.04 2.95 14.86
N ILE A 5 -6.99 1.78 14.21
CA ILE A 5 -8.10 1.21 13.44
C ILE A 5 -8.33 -0.20 13.94
N GLU A 6 -9.57 -0.54 14.26
CA GLU A 6 -9.99 -1.90 14.63
C GLU A 6 -11.23 -2.26 13.82
N ILE A 7 -11.12 -3.33 13.07
CA ILE A 7 -12.23 -3.93 12.32
C ILE A 7 -12.47 -5.32 12.90
N LYS A 8 -13.73 -5.64 13.23
CA LYS A 8 -14.12 -6.93 13.81
C LYS A 8 -15.33 -7.50 13.08
N ASN A 9 -15.16 -8.69 12.52
CA ASN A 9 -16.20 -9.47 11.84
C ASN A 9 -16.99 -8.61 10.83
N LEU A 10 -16.28 -7.80 10.05
CA LEU A 10 -16.89 -6.92 9.07
C LEU A 10 -17.46 -7.72 7.92
N ASP A 11 -18.75 -7.48 7.64
CA ASP A 11 -19.49 -8.11 6.55
C ASP A 11 -20.08 -7.07 5.61
N LYS A 12 -19.98 -7.35 4.29
CA LYS A 12 -20.67 -6.60 3.25
C LYS A 12 -20.95 -7.45 2.03
N SER A 13 -22.24 -7.53 1.67
CA SER A 13 -22.70 -8.18 0.46
C SER A 13 -23.37 -7.19 -0.50
N PHE A 14 -23.26 -7.46 -1.80
CA PHE A 14 -23.98 -6.80 -2.87
C PHE A 14 -24.70 -7.86 -3.70
N GLN A 15 -26.00 -7.96 -3.58
CA GLN A 15 -26.79 -9.04 -4.20
C GLN A 15 -26.16 -10.42 -3.89
N ASP A 16 -25.64 -11.12 -4.90
CA ASP A 16 -25.05 -12.45 -4.77
C ASP A 16 -23.55 -12.44 -4.48
N VAL A 17 -22.91 -11.25 -4.36
CA VAL A 17 -21.46 -11.12 -4.15
C VAL A 17 -21.18 -10.74 -2.70
N HIS A 18 -20.55 -11.63 -1.94
CA HIS A 18 -20.02 -11.35 -0.61
C HIS A 18 -18.68 -10.64 -0.75
N ALA A 19 -18.71 -9.29 -0.77
CA ALA A 19 -17.55 -8.46 -1.08
C ALA A 19 -16.57 -8.34 0.08
N VAL A 20 -17.05 -8.42 1.33
CA VAL A 20 -16.26 -8.50 2.57
C VAL A 20 -16.93 -9.55 3.45
N ASP A 21 -16.18 -10.57 3.87
CA ASP A 21 -16.67 -11.77 4.51
C ASP A 21 -15.87 -12.03 5.79
N ASP A 22 -16.45 -11.69 6.93
CA ASP A 22 -15.90 -11.88 8.28
C ASP A 22 -14.49 -11.24 8.47
N LEU A 23 -14.30 -10.06 7.91
CA LEU A 23 -12.99 -9.38 7.93
C LEU A 23 -12.71 -8.81 9.32
N SER A 24 -11.58 -9.24 9.91
CA SER A 24 -11.08 -8.71 11.19
C SER A 24 -9.63 -8.33 11.06
N LEU A 25 -9.27 -7.08 11.38
CA LEU A 25 -7.89 -6.59 11.36
C LEU A 25 -7.69 -5.43 12.34
N VAL A 26 -6.42 -5.17 12.67
CA VAL A 26 -6.01 -4.09 13.55
C VAL A 26 -4.85 -3.33 12.92
N VAL A 27 -4.91 -2.00 12.97
CA VAL A 27 -3.81 -1.10 12.57
C VAL A 27 -3.32 -0.34 13.79
N LYS A 28 -2.01 -0.32 14.01
CA LYS A 28 -1.38 0.40 15.13
C LYS A 28 -1.07 1.85 14.74
N GLU A 29 -1.04 2.72 15.74
CA GLU A 29 -0.69 4.13 15.55
C GLU A 29 0.74 4.28 15.00
N GLY A 30 0.91 5.11 13.95
CA GLY A 30 2.18 5.34 13.25
C GLY A 30 2.58 4.26 12.25
N GLU A 31 1.79 3.19 12.11
CA GLU A 31 2.06 2.06 11.21
C GLU A 31 1.82 2.43 9.73
N LEU A 32 2.65 1.93 8.83
CA LEU A 32 2.34 1.78 7.42
C LEU A 32 1.72 0.39 7.23
N PHE A 33 0.42 0.36 7.14
CA PHE A 33 -0.36 -0.85 6.94
C PHE A 33 -0.71 -1.01 5.46
N ALA A 34 -0.32 -2.13 4.86
CA ALA A 34 -0.62 -2.44 3.47
C ALA A 34 -1.75 -3.47 3.36
N PHE A 35 -2.77 -3.12 2.59
CA PHE A 35 -3.95 -3.92 2.35
C PHE A 35 -3.96 -4.35 0.88
N LEU A 36 -3.45 -5.54 0.61
CA LEU A 36 -3.23 -6.09 -0.73
C LEU A 36 -4.40 -6.92 -1.22
N GLY A 37 -4.53 -7.03 -2.53
CA GLY A 37 -5.49 -7.93 -3.16
C GLY A 37 -5.72 -7.55 -4.63
N VAL A 38 -6.16 -8.50 -5.43
CA VAL A 38 -6.60 -8.23 -6.81
C VAL A 38 -7.84 -7.35 -6.85
N ASN A 39 -8.17 -6.85 -8.03
CA ASN A 39 -9.43 -6.14 -8.25
C ASN A 39 -10.63 -7.03 -7.87
N GLY A 40 -11.57 -6.46 -7.13
CA GLY A 40 -12.72 -7.20 -6.58
C GLY A 40 -12.45 -7.99 -5.29
N ALA A 41 -11.25 -7.91 -4.69
CA ALA A 41 -10.97 -8.61 -3.43
C ALA A 41 -11.66 -8.02 -2.19
N GLY A 42 -12.30 -6.84 -2.28
CA GLY A 42 -13.00 -6.19 -1.17
C GLY A 42 -12.32 -4.92 -0.61
N LYS A 43 -11.14 -4.53 -1.14
CA LYS A 43 -10.34 -3.40 -0.65
C LYS A 43 -11.13 -2.08 -0.61
N SER A 44 -11.62 -1.62 -1.75
CA SER A 44 -12.35 -0.34 -1.86
C SER A 44 -13.69 -0.36 -1.12
N THR A 45 -14.32 -1.54 -0.99
CA THR A 45 -15.52 -1.73 -0.17
C THR A 45 -15.20 -1.47 1.30
N THR A 46 -14.12 -2.04 1.82
CA THR A 46 -13.65 -1.83 3.20
C THR A 46 -13.32 -0.36 3.46
N ILE A 47 -12.56 0.30 2.55
CA ILE A 47 -12.29 1.74 2.66
C ILE A 47 -13.58 2.56 2.67
N SER A 48 -14.53 2.26 1.79
CA SER A 48 -15.80 2.99 1.71
C SER A 48 -16.60 2.89 3.01
N ILE A 49 -16.56 1.75 3.68
CA ILE A 49 -17.17 1.56 5.00
C ILE A 49 -16.42 2.37 6.07
N MET A 50 -15.10 2.30 6.09
CA MET A 50 -14.26 3.09 7.02
C MET A 50 -14.48 4.60 6.87
N CYS A 51 -14.73 5.06 5.63
CA CYS A 51 -15.00 6.46 5.32
C CYS A 51 -16.48 6.86 5.50
N GLY A 52 -17.37 5.93 5.88
CA GLY A 52 -18.81 6.20 6.06
C GLY A 52 -19.57 6.49 4.77
N THR A 53 -18.99 6.19 3.61
CA THR A 53 -19.65 6.35 2.30
C THR A 53 -20.48 5.12 1.88
N LEU A 54 -20.29 4.01 2.59
CA LEU A 54 -21.00 2.76 2.40
C LEU A 54 -21.36 2.18 3.77
N SER A 55 -22.61 1.70 3.93
CA SER A 55 -23.04 0.97 5.12
C SER A 55 -22.52 -0.47 5.08
N LYS A 56 -22.06 -0.98 6.22
CA LYS A 56 -21.79 -2.41 6.43
C LYS A 56 -23.08 -3.19 6.70
N ASP A 57 -23.01 -4.51 6.51
CA ASP A 57 -24.13 -5.40 6.83
C ASP A 57 -23.95 -6.05 8.22
N GLY A 58 -22.69 -6.21 8.67
CA GLY A 58 -22.34 -6.75 9.98
C GLY A 58 -20.99 -6.26 10.49
N GLY A 59 -20.66 -6.64 11.72
CA GLY A 59 -19.38 -6.34 12.35
C GLY A 59 -19.25 -4.92 12.92
N THR A 60 -18.04 -4.57 13.34
CA THR A 60 -17.73 -3.29 13.98
C THR A 60 -16.46 -2.68 13.37
N VAL A 61 -16.49 -1.37 13.14
CA VAL A 61 -15.32 -0.59 12.69
C VAL A 61 -15.11 0.58 13.64
N ILE A 62 -13.94 0.62 14.28
CA ILE A 62 -13.52 1.65 15.23
C ILE A 62 -12.31 2.38 14.65
N ILE A 63 -12.35 3.69 14.62
CA ILE A 63 -11.25 4.57 14.16
C ILE A 63 -10.94 5.58 15.26
N ASP A 64 -9.71 5.54 15.77
CA ASP A 64 -9.24 6.35 16.92
C ASP A 64 -10.18 6.30 18.13
N GLY A 65 -10.71 5.09 18.42
CA GLY A 65 -11.66 4.85 19.52
C GLY A 65 -13.11 5.23 19.23
N MET A 66 -13.43 5.72 18.04
CA MET A 66 -14.75 6.16 17.61
C MET A 66 -15.39 5.14 16.66
N ASN A 67 -16.68 4.83 16.85
CA ASN A 67 -17.42 3.90 16.00
C ASN A 67 -17.93 4.61 14.73
N VAL A 68 -17.67 4.02 13.56
CA VAL A 68 -18.12 4.57 12.26
C VAL A 68 -19.63 4.74 12.16
N ASP A 69 -20.42 3.93 12.88
CA ASP A 69 -21.88 4.02 12.83
C ASP A 69 -22.43 5.26 13.54
N ASN A 70 -21.70 5.80 14.52
CA ASN A 70 -22.21 6.88 15.38
C ASN A 70 -21.38 8.17 15.29
N ASP A 71 -20.06 8.05 15.00
CA ASP A 71 -19.12 9.14 15.22
C ASP A 71 -18.49 9.68 13.92
N MET A 72 -19.05 9.39 12.73
CA MET A 72 -18.46 9.74 11.44
C MET A 72 -18.05 11.20 11.32
N LYS A 73 -18.85 12.14 11.88
CA LYS A 73 -18.51 13.57 11.88
C LYS A 73 -17.19 13.88 12.62
N SER A 74 -16.86 13.14 13.65
CA SER A 74 -15.59 13.25 14.38
C SER A 74 -14.48 12.50 13.65
N ILE A 75 -14.76 11.30 13.17
CA ILE A 75 -13.82 10.45 12.41
C ILE A 75 -13.31 11.19 11.17
N THR A 76 -14.17 11.91 10.42
CA THR A 76 -13.77 12.67 9.23
C THR A 76 -12.74 13.76 9.49
N LYS A 77 -12.55 14.18 10.75
CA LYS A 77 -11.48 15.12 11.14
C LYS A 77 -10.15 14.42 11.38
N GLU A 78 -10.17 13.15 11.71
CA GLU A 78 -9.00 12.35 12.02
C GLU A 78 -8.44 11.60 10.79
N ILE A 79 -9.24 11.46 9.72
CA ILE A 79 -8.85 10.75 8.50
C ILE A 79 -8.69 11.69 7.31
N GLY A 80 -7.59 11.53 6.57
CA GLY A 80 -7.40 12.08 5.23
C GLY A 80 -7.46 10.94 4.21
N VAL A 81 -8.21 11.09 3.14
CA VAL A 81 -8.41 10.00 2.16
C VAL A 81 -7.97 10.47 0.79
N VAL A 82 -7.12 9.69 0.12
CA VAL A 82 -6.76 9.86 -1.29
C VAL A 82 -7.37 8.72 -2.07
N TYR A 83 -8.45 8.99 -2.77
CA TYR A 83 -9.14 8.00 -3.60
C TYR A 83 -8.39 7.74 -4.91
N GLN A 84 -8.68 6.63 -5.56
CA GLN A 84 -8.17 6.31 -6.89
C GLN A 84 -8.54 7.41 -7.91
N THR A 85 -9.78 7.89 -7.86
CA THR A 85 -10.25 9.03 -8.67
C THR A 85 -10.25 10.31 -7.85
N SER A 86 -9.76 11.41 -8.43
CA SER A 86 -9.72 12.70 -7.74
C SER A 86 -11.12 13.23 -7.41
N ALA A 87 -11.27 13.76 -6.19
CA ALA A 87 -12.48 14.41 -5.69
C ALA A 87 -12.43 15.95 -5.83
N LEU A 88 -11.50 16.48 -6.61
CA LEU A 88 -11.35 17.92 -6.87
C LEU A 88 -12.09 18.35 -8.11
N ASP A 89 -12.56 19.59 -8.12
CA ASP A 89 -13.24 20.18 -9.26
C ASP A 89 -12.24 20.47 -10.39
N ALA A 90 -12.50 19.90 -11.56
CA ALA A 90 -11.64 20.00 -12.72
C ALA A 90 -11.52 21.46 -13.25
N LYS A 91 -12.55 22.27 -13.07
CA LYS A 91 -12.63 23.65 -13.61
C LYS A 91 -12.06 24.71 -12.67
N LEU A 92 -11.92 24.42 -11.40
CA LEU A 92 -11.33 25.33 -10.43
C LEU A 92 -9.81 25.30 -10.49
N SER A 93 -9.17 26.40 -10.03
CA SER A 93 -7.74 26.40 -9.80
C SER A 93 -7.36 25.46 -8.63
N VAL A 94 -6.12 25.02 -8.59
CA VAL A 94 -5.59 24.25 -7.45
C VAL A 94 -5.82 24.99 -6.13
N LYS A 95 -5.53 26.30 -6.11
CA LYS A 95 -5.72 27.15 -4.94
C LYS A 95 -7.19 27.20 -4.50
N ASP A 96 -8.12 27.37 -5.42
CA ASP A 96 -9.54 27.49 -5.09
C ASP A 96 -10.10 26.16 -4.59
N ASN A 97 -9.72 25.05 -5.20
CA ASN A 97 -10.02 23.70 -4.73
C ASN A 97 -9.57 23.50 -3.29
N LEU A 98 -8.30 23.79 -2.98
CA LEU A 98 -7.75 23.59 -1.64
C LEU A 98 -8.36 24.57 -0.62
N THR A 99 -8.66 25.81 -1.03
CA THR A 99 -9.31 26.82 -0.17
C THR A 99 -10.74 26.37 0.18
N SER A 100 -11.50 25.92 -0.81
CA SER A 100 -12.85 25.37 -0.60
C SER A 100 -12.82 24.16 0.34
N ARG A 101 -11.85 23.27 0.15
CA ARG A 101 -11.72 22.08 1.02
C ARG A 101 -11.34 22.45 2.44
N ALA A 102 -10.41 23.41 2.65
CA ALA A 102 -10.01 23.90 3.95
C ALA A 102 -11.20 24.49 4.72
N SER A 103 -12.08 25.22 4.03
CA SER A 103 -13.25 25.85 4.66
C SER A 103 -14.24 24.85 5.26
N LEU A 104 -14.33 23.62 4.71
CA LEU A 104 -15.17 22.55 5.26
C LEU A 104 -14.72 22.09 6.66
N TYR A 105 -13.45 22.34 6.99
CA TYR A 105 -12.88 22.05 8.31
C TYR A 105 -12.73 23.33 9.17
N GLY A 106 -13.35 24.45 8.77
CA GLY A 106 -13.25 25.72 9.47
C GLY A 106 -11.91 26.45 9.32
N ILE A 107 -11.03 25.97 8.42
CA ILE A 107 -9.73 26.60 8.14
C ILE A 107 -9.94 27.65 7.05
N THR A 108 -9.94 28.95 7.43
CA THR A 108 -10.26 30.06 6.52
C THR A 108 -9.23 31.19 6.60
N GLY A 109 -9.32 32.16 5.70
CA GLY A 109 -8.54 33.39 5.73
C GLY A 109 -7.02 33.16 5.70
N LYS A 110 -6.31 33.73 6.68
CA LYS A 110 -4.84 33.63 6.81
C LYS A 110 -4.39 32.19 7.06
N ALA A 111 -5.08 31.47 7.95
CA ALA A 111 -4.76 30.06 8.28
C ALA A 111 -4.83 29.14 7.06
N ALA A 112 -5.83 29.30 6.20
CA ALA A 112 -5.93 28.54 4.96
C ALA A 112 -4.77 28.84 4.01
N LYS A 113 -4.40 30.11 3.84
CA LYS A 113 -3.27 30.52 2.99
C LYS A 113 -1.95 29.91 3.47
N GLU A 114 -1.67 30.01 4.76
CA GLU A 114 -0.45 29.44 5.36
C GLU A 114 -0.41 27.92 5.24
N ARG A 115 -1.54 27.26 5.48
CA ARG A 115 -1.65 25.80 5.34
C ARG A 115 -1.44 25.32 3.90
N ILE A 116 -2.06 25.98 2.93
CA ILE A 116 -1.90 25.68 1.50
C ILE A 116 -0.45 25.93 1.06
N ALA A 117 0.18 27.03 1.50
CA ALA A 117 1.58 27.32 1.19
C ALA A 117 2.49 26.22 1.71
N ALA A 118 2.37 25.81 2.99
CA ALA A 118 3.17 24.75 3.58
C ALA A 118 3.01 23.41 2.85
N LEU A 119 1.77 23.04 2.49
CA LEU A 119 1.52 21.80 1.73
C LEU A 119 2.04 21.87 0.30
N SER A 120 1.95 23.05 -0.35
CA SER A 120 2.45 23.23 -1.70
C SER A 120 3.97 23.16 -1.80
N GLU A 121 4.68 23.59 -0.76
CA GLU A 121 6.14 23.41 -0.65
C GLU A 121 6.50 21.96 -0.35
N MET A 122 5.83 21.33 0.63
CA MET A 122 6.08 19.93 1.01
C MET A 122 5.89 18.95 -0.16
N LEU A 123 4.89 19.21 -1.01
CA LEU A 123 4.47 18.34 -2.12
C LEU A 123 4.92 18.85 -3.48
N ASP A 124 5.77 19.88 -3.51
CA ASP A 124 6.37 20.45 -4.73
C ASP A 124 5.34 20.79 -5.81
N PHE A 125 4.34 21.63 -5.49
CA PHE A 125 3.34 22.11 -6.45
C PHE A 125 3.00 23.61 -6.29
N LYS A 126 3.87 24.39 -5.69
CA LYS A 126 3.65 25.82 -5.43
C LYS A 126 3.33 26.60 -6.71
N ASP A 127 4.04 26.31 -7.79
CA ASP A 127 3.85 26.95 -9.09
C ASP A 127 2.55 26.53 -9.79
N LEU A 128 1.90 25.49 -9.30
CA LEU A 128 0.65 24.97 -9.85
C LEU A 128 -0.59 25.61 -9.20
N LEU A 129 -0.43 26.33 -8.09
CA LEU A 129 -1.56 26.93 -7.35
C LEU A 129 -2.53 27.75 -8.22
N PRO A 130 -2.07 28.60 -9.19
CA PRO A 130 -2.97 29.36 -10.06
C PRO A 130 -3.52 28.54 -11.25
N ARG A 131 -3.01 27.34 -11.52
CA ARG A 131 -3.43 26.53 -12.66
C ARG A 131 -4.76 25.85 -12.42
N THR A 132 -5.58 25.72 -13.47
CA THR A 132 -6.80 24.92 -13.46
C THR A 132 -6.46 23.45 -13.29
N PHE A 133 -7.16 22.75 -12.42
CA PHE A 133 -6.85 21.36 -12.02
C PHE A 133 -6.87 20.39 -13.21
N GLU A 134 -7.81 20.52 -14.16
CA GLU A 134 -7.88 19.66 -15.34
C GLU A 134 -6.60 19.69 -16.21
N LYS A 135 -5.88 20.83 -16.21
CA LYS A 135 -4.66 21.05 -17.03
C LYS A 135 -3.40 20.44 -16.43
N LEU A 136 -3.49 19.82 -15.27
CA LEU A 136 -2.35 19.17 -14.59
C LEU A 136 -2.10 17.78 -15.17
N SER A 137 -0.82 17.34 -15.14
CA SER A 137 -0.46 15.95 -15.40
C SER A 137 -1.00 15.02 -14.29
N GLY A 138 -1.01 13.70 -14.53
CA GLY A 138 -1.45 12.71 -13.53
C GLY A 138 -0.71 12.83 -12.20
N GLY A 139 0.62 12.89 -12.22
CA GLY A 139 1.45 13.07 -11.04
C GLY A 139 1.22 14.39 -10.32
N GLN A 140 1.02 15.51 -11.09
CA GLN A 140 0.66 16.80 -10.51
C GLN A 140 -0.70 16.76 -9.81
N LYS A 141 -1.72 16.15 -10.44
CA LYS A 141 -3.04 15.94 -9.84
C LYS A 141 -2.93 15.16 -8.53
N ARG A 142 -2.14 14.08 -8.53
CA ARG A 142 -1.98 13.23 -7.35
C ARG A 142 -1.36 13.97 -6.17
N ARG A 143 -0.35 14.82 -6.41
CA ARG A 143 0.24 15.69 -5.38
C ARG A 143 -0.79 16.62 -4.75
N VAL A 144 -1.66 17.21 -5.55
CA VAL A 144 -2.75 18.10 -5.08
C VAL A 144 -3.82 17.29 -4.32
N ASP A 145 -4.15 16.07 -4.73
CA ASP A 145 -5.08 15.18 -4.00
C ASP A 145 -4.53 14.81 -2.63
N VAL A 146 -3.23 14.54 -2.52
CA VAL A 146 -2.57 14.29 -1.22
C VAL A 146 -2.62 15.57 -0.36
N ALA A 147 -2.35 16.75 -0.93
CA ALA A 147 -2.50 18.02 -0.21
C ALA A 147 -3.92 18.22 0.32
N ARG A 148 -4.92 17.91 -0.49
CA ARG A 148 -6.34 17.95 -0.10
C ARG A 148 -6.62 17.02 1.08
N ALA A 149 -6.10 15.80 1.05
CA ALA A 149 -6.29 14.84 2.14
C ALA A 149 -5.61 15.28 3.43
N LEU A 150 -4.51 16.04 3.34
CA LEU A 150 -3.73 16.53 4.49
C LEU A 150 -4.16 17.91 5.00
N ILE A 151 -5.12 18.58 4.33
CA ILE A 151 -5.42 20.00 4.58
C ILE A 151 -5.79 20.28 6.05
N HIS A 152 -6.52 19.38 6.69
CA HIS A 152 -7.02 19.49 8.06
C HIS A 152 -6.13 18.82 9.11
N ASN A 153 -4.92 18.36 8.70
CA ASN A 153 -3.94 17.72 9.58
C ASN A 153 -4.43 16.42 10.25
N PRO A 154 -4.88 15.43 9.46
CA PRO A 154 -5.40 14.17 10.01
C PRO A 154 -4.31 13.36 10.72
N LYS A 155 -4.73 12.42 11.59
CA LYS A 155 -3.84 11.39 12.19
C LYS A 155 -3.63 10.19 11.29
N ILE A 156 -4.63 9.87 10.47
CA ILE A 156 -4.65 8.70 9.60
C ILE A 156 -4.75 9.16 8.15
N LEU A 157 -3.88 8.66 7.30
CA LEU A 157 -3.92 8.86 5.85
C LEU A 157 -4.29 7.55 5.16
N ILE A 158 -5.45 7.53 4.52
CA ILE A 158 -5.92 6.40 3.71
C ILE A 158 -5.54 6.68 2.26
N LEU A 159 -4.81 5.78 1.65
CA LEU A 159 -4.33 5.86 0.27
C LEU A 159 -4.93 4.70 -0.54
N ASP A 160 -5.93 4.99 -1.35
CA ASP A 160 -6.56 3.98 -2.22
C ASP A 160 -5.87 3.97 -3.59
N GLU A 161 -5.03 2.96 -3.80
CA GLU A 161 -4.20 2.77 -5.01
C GLU A 161 -3.46 4.06 -5.45
N PRO A 162 -2.62 4.63 -4.58
CA PRO A 162 -2.14 6.01 -4.75
C PRO A 162 -1.21 6.21 -5.94
N THR A 163 -0.58 5.17 -6.45
CA THR A 163 0.46 5.25 -7.49
C THR A 163 0.00 4.76 -8.86
N THR A 164 -1.23 4.27 -8.96
CA THR A 164 -1.80 3.81 -10.23
C THR A 164 -1.75 4.92 -11.28
N GLY A 165 -1.12 4.64 -12.43
CA GLY A 165 -0.97 5.59 -13.53
C GLY A 165 0.07 6.70 -13.32
N LEU A 166 0.88 6.62 -12.24
CA LEU A 166 1.99 7.54 -12.02
C LEU A 166 3.28 7.05 -12.69
N ASP A 167 4.04 8.03 -13.21
CA ASP A 167 5.42 7.78 -13.63
C ASP A 167 6.33 7.49 -12.40
N PRO A 168 7.53 6.90 -12.60
CA PRO A 168 8.42 6.52 -11.51
C PRO A 168 8.86 7.69 -10.62
N GLU A 169 9.02 8.90 -11.18
CA GLU A 169 9.42 10.08 -10.43
C GLU A 169 8.31 10.56 -9.50
N ALA A 170 7.07 10.66 -10.00
CA ALA A 170 5.90 11.02 -9.21
C ALA A 170 5.64 9.99 -8.09
N ARG A 171 5.83 8.69 -8.36
CA ARG A 171 5.73 7.63 -7.37
C ARG A 171 6.76 7.80 -6.25
N LYS A 172 8.04 8.02 -6.61
CA LYS A 172 9.12 8.24 -5.65
C LYS A 172 8.86 9.47 -4.76
N LEU A 173 8.39 10.56 -5.36
CA LEU A 173 8.05 11.77 -4.61
C LEU A 173 6.93 11.52 -3.59
N LEU A 174 5.86 10.81 -4.00
CA LEU A 174 4.76 10.44 -3.10
C LEU A 174 5.27 9.64 -1.90
N TRP A 175 6.08 8.62 -2.12
CA TRP A 175 6.62 7.78 -1.06
C TRP A 175 7.57 8.55 -0.12
N ASN A 176 8.36 9.48 -0.65
CA ASN A 176 9.19 10.37 0.18
C ASN A 176 8.31 11.22 1.13
N VAL A 177 7.20 11.77 0.62
CA VAL A 177 6.26 12.54 1.44
C VAL A 177 5.61 11.67 2.51
N VAL A 178 5.11 10.49 2.16
CA VAL A 178 4.50 9.54 3.10
C VAL A 178 5.50 9.18 4.21
N THR A 179 6.74 8.83 3.84
CA THR A 179 7.81 8.50 4.79
C THR A 179 8.12 9.67 5.73
N ASN A 180 8.20 10.89 5.21
CA ASN A 180 8.46 12.09 6.01
C ASN A 180 7.30 12.39 6.98
N LEU A 181 6.06 12.24 6.55
CA LEU A 181 4.87 12.42 7.40
C LEU A 181 4.82 11.40 8.54
N ARG A 182 5.14 10.13 8.27
CA ARG A 182 5.24 9.10 9.29
C ARG A 182 6.30 9.46 10.34
N LYS A 183 7.51 9.79 9.90
CA LYS A 183 8.64 10.12 10.79
C LYS A 183 8.41 11.40 11.60
N SER A 184 7.87 12.45 10.99
CA SER A 184 7.77 13.78 11.63
C SER A 184 6.50 13.97 12.45
N ARG A 185 5.43 13.21 12.17
CA ARG A 185 4.09 13.42 12.77
C ARG A 185 3.48 12.14 13.35
N ASN A 186 4.21 11.04 13.37
CA ASN A 186 3.68 9.72 13.76
C ASN A 186 2.38 9.36 13.01
N MET A 187 2.28 9.75 11.71
CA MET A 187 1.09 9.55 10.91
C MET A 187 0.90 8.07 10.60
N THR A 188 -0.29 7.56 10.87
CA THR A 188 -0.69 6.21 10.45
C THR A 188 -1.09 6.26 8.98
N VAL A 189 -0.63 5.29 8.21
CA VAL A 189 -0.95 5.18 6.78
C VAL A 189 -1.61 3.83 6.51
N PHE A 190 -2.84 3.88 5.98
CA PHE A 190 -3.56 2.72 5.48
C PHE A 190 -3.51 2.75 3.95
N LEU A 191 -2.73 1.84 3.38
CA LEU A 191 -2.48 1.76 1.95
C LEU A 191 -3.25 0.60 1.34
N THR A 192 -4.05 0.83 0.29
CA THR A 192 -4.43 -0.26 -0.61
C THR A 192 -3.58 -0.20 -1.86
N THR A 193 -3.13 -1.36 -2.30
CA THR A 193 -2.37 -1.47 -3.54
C THR A 193 -2.47 -2.87 -4.13
N HIS A 194 -2.22 -2.98 -5.41
CA HIS A 194 -1.96 -4.22 -6.11
C HIS A 194 -0.47 -4.34 -6.52
N TYR A 195 0.34 -3.33 -6.18
CA TYR A 195 1.79 -3.33 -6.40
C TYR A 195 2.51 -3.90 -5.18
N MET A 196 3.10 -5.07 -5.35
CA MET A 196 3.78 -5.80 -4.28
C MET A 196 5.01 -5.07 -3.73
N GLU A 197 5.67 -4.28 -4.58
CA GLU A 197 6.82 -3.45 -4.18
C GLU A 197 6.46 -2.43 -3.10
N GLU A 198 5.25 -1.86 -3.15
CA GLU A 198 4.79 -0.89 -2.16
C GLU A 198 4.52 -1.51 -0.79
N ALA A 199 4.09 -2.77 -0.79
CA ALA A 199 3.88 -3.53 0.44
C ALA A 199 5.19 -4.03 1.06
N ALA A 200 6.26 -4.12 0.29
CA ALA A 200 7.56 -4.59 0.79
C ALA A 200 8.16 -3.68 1.87
N ASP A 201 7.79 -2.39 1.86
CA ASP A 201 8.24 -1.37 2.82
C ASP A 201 7.21 -1.13 3.96
N ALA A 202 6.10 -1.87 3.98
CA ALA A 202 5.09 -1.76 5.03
C ALA A 202 5.55 -2.39 6.35
N ASP A 203 5.00 -1.90 7.47
CA ASP A 203 5.24 -2.51 8.78
C ASP A 203 4.40 -3.78 8.95
N TYR A 204 3.19 -3.79 8.39
CA TYR A 204 2.28 -4.92 8.40
C TYR A 204 1.50 -5.02 7.08
N VAL A 205 1.26 -6.23 6.63
CA VAL A 205 0.59 -6.53 5.37
C VAL A 205 -0.56 -7.48 5.61
N VAL A 206 -1.71 -7.19 5.02
CA VAL A 206 -2.83 -8.12 4.91
C VAL A 206 -3.10 -8.37 3.43
N ILE A 207 -3.17 -9.63 3.04
CA ILE A 207 -3.51 -10.07 1.68
C ILE A 207 -4.96 -10.53 1.68
N LEU A 208 -5.78 -9.84 0.89
CA LEU A 208 -7.18 -10.19 0.66
C LEU A 208 -7.35 -11.04 -0.59
N ASP A 209 -8.15 -12.08 -0.49
CA ASP A 209 -8.73 -12.77 -1.64
C ASP A 209 -10.22 -13.06 -1.39
N LYS A 210 -11.08 -12.67 -2.34
CA LYS A 210 -12.54 -12.91 -2.31
C LYS A 210 -13.23 -12.51 -1.00
N GLY A 211 -12.89 -11.32 -0.49
CA GLY A 211 -13.47 -10.76 0.73
C GLY A 211 -12.88 -11.24 2.04
N LYS A 212 -11.97 -12.20 2.03
CA LYS A 212 -11.33 -12.80 3.23
C LYS A 212 -9.83 -12.50 3.30
N ILE A 213 -9.30 -12.53 4.52
CA ILE A 213 -7.85 -12.51 4.72
C ILE A 213 -7.30 -13.88 4.30
N ALA A 214 -6.42 -13.88 3.30
CA ALA A 214 -5.72 -15.06 2.84
C ALA A 214 -4.39 -15.27 3.56
N ALA A 215 -3.69 -14.17 3.89
CA ALA A 215 -2.48 -14.16 4.73
C ALA A 215 -2.28 -12.77 5.35
N GLU A 216 -1.61 -12.72 6.50
CA GLU A 216 -1.24 -11.47 7.15
C GLU A 216 0.07 -11.59 7.95
N GLY A 217 0.79 -10.50 8.09
CA GLY A 217 2.05 -10.45 8.84
C GLY A 217 2.97 -9.33 8.40
N THR A 218 4.19 -9.32 8.92
CA THR A 218 5.24 -8.43 8.41
C THR A 218 5.70 -8.92 7.03
N PRO A 219 6.20 -8.06 6.13
CA PRO A 219 6.73 -8.51 4.84
C PRO A 219 7.78 -9.62 4.97
N LEU A 220 8.62 -9.55 6.01
CA LEU A 220 9.64 -10.56 6.25
C LEU A 220 9.02 -11.90 6.70
N SER A 221 8.03 -11.89 7.62
CA SER A 221 7.38 -13.12 8.06
C SER A 221 6.65 -13.82 6.91
N LEU A 222 5.93 -13.04 6.08
CA LEU A 222 5.23 -13.57 4.92
C LEU A 222 6.19 -14.18 3.89
N LYS A 223 7.31 -13.52 3.59
CA LYS A 223 8.34 -14.08 2.70
C LYS A 223 8.91 -15.40 3.25
N ASN A 224 9.24 -15.45 4.53
CA ASN A 224 9.79 -16.67 5.15
C ASN A 224 8.78 -17.82 5.17
N GLU A 225 7.48 -17.52 5.31
CA GLU A 225 6.42 -18.53 5.40
C GLU A 225 6.00 -19.09 4.03
N TYR A 226 5.90 -18.20 3.02
CA TYR A 226 5.25 -18.54 1.75
C TYR A 226 6.20 -18.70 0.55
N THR A 227 7.48 -18.30 0.63
CA THR A 227 8.36 -18.30 -0.56
C THR A 227 9.66 -19.08 -0.42
N GLY A 228 10.32 -19.08 0.71
CA GLY A 228 11.71 -19.51 0.84
C GLY A 228 12.72 -18.51 0.26
N ASP A 229 13.98 -18.92 0.15
CA ASP A 229 15.07 -18.14 -0.44
C ASP A 229 15.49 -18.74 -1.79
N PHE A 230 16.26 -17.99 -2.56
CA PHE A 230 16.76 -18.41 -3.87
C PHE A 230 18.26 -18.19 -3.97
N VAL A 231 18.95 -19.14 -4.64
CA VAL A 231 20.34 -18.96 -5.05
C VAL A 231 20.38 -18.93 -6.58
N THR A 232 20.73 -17.78 -7.14
CA THR A 232 20.94 -17.65 -8.57
C THR A 232 22.40 -17.94 -8.88
N ILE A 233 22.67 -18.92 -9.75
CA ILE A 233 24.00 -19.37 -10.12
C ILE A 233 24.22 -18.97 -11.58
N TYR A 234 25.24 -18.15 -11.82
CA TYR A 234 25.60 -17.68 -13.14
C TYR A 234 26.63 -18.60 -13.81
N ASN A 235 26.57 -18.69 -15.14
CA ASN A 235 27.51 -19.44 -15.96
C ASN A 235 27.72 -20.91 -15.55
N ALA A 236 26.73 -21.55 -14.92
CA ALA A 236 26.80 -22.95 -14.52
C ALA A 236 26.33 -23.91 -15.62
N GLU A 237 26.84 -25.14 -15.56
CA GLU A 237 26.34 -26.23 -16.39
C GLU A 237 25.05 -26.81 -15.78
N GLU A 238 24.02 -26.99 -16.59
CA GLU A 238 22.71 -27.44 -16.12
C GLU A 238 22.76 -28.80 -15.40
N GLU A 239 23.62 -29.70 -15.85
CA GLU A 239 23.80 -31.02 -15.23
C GLU A 239 24.30 -30.96 -13.80
N LYS A 240 25.20 -30.01 -13.52
CA LYS A 240 25.72 -29.77 -12.17
C LYS A 240 24.64 -29.15 -11.25
N VAL A 241 23.77 -28.30 -11.79
CA VAL A 241 22.64 -27.76 -11.05
C VAL A 241 21.60 -28.83 -10.75
N LYS A 242 21.27 -29.69 -11.73
CA LYS A 242 20.38 -30.85 -11.52
C LYS A 242 20.89 -31.80 -10.44
N ALA A 243 22.20 -31.98 -10.34
CA ALA A 243 22.81 -32.84 -9.34
C ALA A 243 22.62 -32.35 -7.89
N LEU A 244 22.23 -31.08 -7.68
CA LEU A 244 21.87 -30.54 -6.36
C LEU A 244 20.58 -31.17 -5.80
N GLY A 245 19.70 -31.71 -6.65
CA GLY A 245 18.45 -32.35 -6.23
C GLY A 245 17.39 -31.37 -5.73
N LEU A 246 17.56 -30.07 -5.96
CA LEU A 246 16.65 -29.00 -5.55
C LEU A 246 15.83 -28.49 -6.74
N PRO A 247 14.63 -27.93 -6.51
CA PRO A 247 13.87 -27.25 -7.54
C PRO A 247 14.67 -26.08 -8.11
N TYR A 248 14.70 -25.96 -9.43
CA TYR A 248 15.37 -24.84 -10.10
C TYR A 248 14.62 -24.38 -11.33
N GLU A 249 14.83 -23.12 -11.70
CA GLU A 249 14.36 -22.49 -12.92
C GLU A 249 15.55 -21.96 -13.72
N LYS A 250 15.54 -22.17 -15.05
CA LYS A 250 16.54 -21.60 -15.94
C LYS A 250 16.12 -20.19 -16.34
N ILE A 251 16.94 -19.19 -16.01
CA ILE A 251 16.70 -17.78 -16.31
C ILE A 251 17.82 -17.29 -17.23
N ARG A 252 17.57 -17.23 -18.54
CA ARG A 252 18.58 -16.89 -19.55
C ARG A 252 19.85 -17.75 -19.42
N ASP A 253 20.95 -17.14 -18.93
CA ASP A 253 22.29 -17.70 -18.73
C ASP A 253 22.59 -18.05 -17.26
N ALA A 254 21.55 -18.11 -16.41
CA ALA A 254 21.65 -18.44 -15.00
C ALA A 254 20.60 -19.49 -14.58
N PHE A 255 20.81 -20.08 -13.42
CA PHE A 255 19.87 -21.01 -12.79
C PHE A 255 19.47 -20.46 -11.41
N LYS A 256 18.17 -20.27 -11.20
CA LYS A 256 17.58 -19.87 -9.92
C LYS A 256 17.16 -21.13 -9.16
N VAL A 257 17.91 -21.50 -8.13
CA VAL A 257 17.66 -22.66 -7.28
C VAL A 257 16.85 -22.23 -6.07
N SER A 258 15.75 -22.92 -5.79
CA SER A 258 14.93 -22.68 -4.61
C SER A 258 15.51 -23.40 -3.40
N VAL A 259 15.66 -22.69 -2.29
CA VAL A 259 16.11 -23.21 -1.00
C VAL A 259 15.14 -22.78 0.09
N LYS A 260 15.09 -23.53 1.19
CA LYS A 260 14.16 -23.24 2.29
C LYS A 260 14.47 -21.91 2.98
N ASP A 261 15.73 -21.67 3.23
CA ASP A 261 16.22 -20.48 3.94
C ASP A 261 17.69 -20.21 3.61
N THR A 262 18.20 -19.07 4.12
CA THR A 262 19.61 -18.67 3.93
C THR A 262 20.61 -19.65 4.56
N ALA A 263 20.21 -20.41 5.57
CA ALA A 263 21.10 -21.43 6.18
C ALA A 263 21.31 -22.61 5.23
N GLU A 264 20.25 -23.08 4.58
CA GLU A 264 20.34 -24.09 3.54
C GLU A 264 21.15 -23.60 2.34
N ALA A 265 20.95 -22.34 1.91
CA ALA A 265 21.74 -21.70 0.86
C ALA A 265 23.25 -21.72 1.21
N ARG A 266 23.61 -21.31 2.43
CA ARG A 266 24.99 -21.35 2.94
C ARG A 266 25.57 -22.76 2.89
N ASP A 267 24.84 -23.74 3.40
CA ASP A 267 25.31 -25.12 3.47
C ASP A 267 25.47 -25.74 2.07
N LEU A 268 24.60 -25.38 1.14
CA LEU A 268 24.67 -25.78 -0.28
C LEU A 268 25.95 -25.24 -0.94
N ILE A 269 26.28 -23.96 -0.71
CA ILE A 269 27.47 -23.30 -1.24
C ILE A 269 28.74 -23.96 -0.67
N ILE A 270 28.79 -24.20 0.64
CA ILE A 270 29.94 -24.84 1.30
C ILE A 270 30.19 -26.25 0.77
N LYS A 271 29.12 -27.01 0.50
CA LYS A 271 29.23 -28.38 -0.03
C LYS A 271 29.67 -28.44 -1.49
N ASN A 272 29.40 -27.38 -2.27
CA ASN A 272 29.64 -27.37 -3.73
C ASN A 272 30.41 -26.14 -4.21
N PRO A 273 31.56 -25.78 -3.61
CA PRO A 273 32.24 -24.50 -3.86
C PRO A 273 32.62 -24.27 -5.31
N ALA A 274 32.90 -25.33 -6.09
CA ALA A 274 33.25 -25.23 -7.50
C ALA A 274 32.08 -24.83 -8.40
N LEU A 275 30.82 -25.02 -7.97
CA LEU A 275 29.63 -24.62 -8.69
C LEU A 275 29.26 -23.16 -8.42
N PHE A 276 29.53 -22.69 -7.20
CA PHE A 276 29.14 -21.34 -6.72
C PHE A 276 30.32 -20.36 -6.84
N THR A 277 30.88 -20.21 -8.04
CA THR A 277 31.95 -19.23 -8.32
C THR A 277 31.40 -17.83 -8.58
N ASP A 278 30.20 -17.74 -9.17
CA ASP A 278 29.46 -16.51 -9.41
C ASP A 278 27.99 -16.75 -9.09
N PHE A 279 27.51 -16.14 -8.00
CA PHE A 279 26.15 -16.40 -7.51
C PHE A 279 25.60 -15.23 -6.69
N GLU A 280 24.28 -15.21 -6.55
CA GLU A 280 23.53 -14.26 -5.71
C GLU A 280 22.54 -15.04 -4.84
N ILE A 281 22.43 -14.65 -3.56
CA ILE A 281 21.37 -15.13 -2.66
C ILE A 281 20.32 -14.06 -2.54
N THR A 282 19.08 -14.37 -2.89
CA THR A 282 17.94 -13.46 -2.78
C THR A 282 16.83 -14.08 -1.93
N LYS A 283 16.20 -13.25 -1.11
CA LYS A 283 14.94 -13.65 -0.46
C LYS A 283 13.80 -13.59 -1.46
N GLY A 284 12.77 -14.38 -1.23
CA GLY A 284 11.52 -14.30 -1.99
C GLY A 284 10.95 -12.88 -2.00
N LYS A 285 10.29 -12.53 -3.09
CA LYS A 285 9.62 -11.24 -3.26
C LYS A 285 8.18 -11.31 -2.75
N MET A 286 7.58 -10.16 -2.50
CA MET A 286 6.15 -10.09 -2.15
C MET A 286 5.24 -10.59 -3.28
N ASP A 287 5.69 -10.50 -4.55
CA ASP A 287 5.02 -11.10 -5.71
C ASP A 287 4.90 -12.64 -5.57
N ASP A 288 5.98 -13.29 -5.12
CA ASP A 288 6.01 -14.74 -4.90
C ASP A 288 5.09 -15.13 -3.73
N VAL A 289 5.06 -14.33 -2.66
CA VAL A 289 4.11 -14.50 -1.54
C VAL A 289 2.68 -14.43 -2.06
N PHE A 290 2.35 -13.38 -2.80
CA PHE A 290 1.02 -13.15 -3.31
C PHE A 290 0.54 -14.30 -4.22
N LEU A 291 1.42 -14.75 -5.13
CA LEU A 291 1.15 -15.89 -5.99
C LEU A 291 0.93 -17.19 -5.19
N SER A 292 1.76 -17.44 -4.19
CA SER A 292 1.66 -18.64 -3.33
C SER A 292 0.35 -18.67 -2.55
N VAL A 293 -0.07 -17.50 -2.01
CA VAL A 293 -1.25 -17.38 -1.16
C VAL A 293 -2.56 -17.40 -1.96
N THR A 294 -2.59 -16.71 -3.12
CA THR A 294 -3.83 -16.51 -3.88
C THR A 294 -3.95 -17.40 -5.12
N GLY A 295 -2.86 -18.04 -5.56
CA GLY A 295 -2.79 -18.74 -6.83
C GLY A 295 -2.87 -17.84 -8.08
N LYS A 296 -2.80 -16.50 -7.89
CA LYS A 296 -2.95 -15.50 -8.94
C LYS A 296 -1.68 -14.69 -9.08
N LYS A 297 -1.32 -14.33 -10.32
CA LYS A 297 -0.22 -13.38 -10.54
C LYS A 297 -0.68 -11.96 -10.17
N PRO A 298 0.20 -11.14 -9.52
CA PRO A 298 -0.13 -9.74 -9.27
C PRO A 298 -0.30 -8.99 -10.59
N GLU A 299 -1.26 -8.07 -10.63
CA GLU A 299 -1.46 -7.19 -11.79
C GLU A 299 -0.33 -6.13 -11.79
N GLY A 300 0.42 -6.04 -12.89
CA GLY A 300 1.47 -5.00 -13.06
C GLY A 300 2.89 -5.40 -12.70
N GLY A 301 3.17 -6.66 -12.38
CA GLY A 301 4.55 -7.16 -12.27
C GLY A 301 5.24 -7.10 -13.64
N ALA A 302 6.33 -6.35 -13.76
CA ALA A 302 7.18 -6.39 -14.95
C ALA A 302 7.80 -7.80 -15.06
N LEU A 303 7.71 -8.40 -16.25
CA LEU A 303 8.43 -9.60 -16.65
C LEU A 303 9.93 -9.34 -16.70
#